data_b3a36cf4e50f0883cc9bd741c3dfb900
#
_entry.id   b3a36cf4e50f0883cc9bd741c3dfb900
#
_cell.length_a   1.000
_cell.length_b   1.000
_cell.length_c   1.000
_cell.angle_alpha   90.00
_cell.angle_beta   90.00
_cell.angle_gamma   90.00
#
_symmetry.space_group_name_H-M   'P 1'
#
loop_
_entity.id
_entity.type
_entity.pdbx_description
1 polymer ?
#
loop_
_entity_poly.entity_id
_entity_poly.type
_entity_poly.pdbx_seq_one_letter_code
_entity_poly.pdbx_strand_id
1 'polypeptide(L)'
;MKPTAGVGGEHYIPYSERTGEKSVVYFTRDLSAEGLKKIYDRVKENMTGKIGIKLHTGEPHGPNIIPRPWVENLIKTELPEASIVETNTYYDGGRYTTAQHLETLKTNGWTFCP
;
A
#
# COMPACT_ATOMS: atom_id res chain seq x y z
N MET A 1 18.67 17.28 -17.51
CA MET A 1 19.30 17.18 -16.17
C MET A 1 19.70 15.72 -15.96
N LYS A 2 20.94 15.44 -15.64
CA LYS A 2 21.34 14.06 -15.32
C LYS A 2 20.69 13.66 -13.98
N PRO A 3 20.16 12.42 -13.84
CA PRO A 3 19.63 11.96 -12.57
C PRO A 3 20.71 12.06 -11.49
N THR A 4 20.33 12.52 -10.31
CA THR A 4 21.21 12.47 -9.15
C THR A 4 21.37 11.03 -8.66
N ALA A 5 22.46 10.72 -8.00
CA ALA A 5 22.78 9.37 -7.52
C ALA A 5 21.72 8.72 -6.59
N GLY A 6 20.72 9.45 -6.15
CA GLY A 6 19.59 8.93 -5.36
C GLY A 6 18.36 8.52 -6.17
N VAL A 7 18.37 8.77 -7.49
CA VAL A 7 17.22 8.50 -8.37
C VAL A 7 17.68 7.59 -9.51
N GLY A 8 17.60 6.29 -9.29
CA GLY A 8 18.00 5.28 -10.26
C GLY A 8 19.51 4.99 -10.30
N GLY A 9 20.34 5.86 -9.74
CA GLY A 9 21.78 5.64 -9.69
C GLY A 9 22.41 5.34 -11.07
N GLU A 10 23.49 4.58 -11.07
CA GLU A 10 24.20 4.14 -12.29
C GLU A 10 23.40 3.12 -13.12
N HIS A 11 22.37 2.51 -12.54
CA HIS A 11 21.50 1.54 -13.22
C HIS A 11 20.25 2.19 -13.84
N TYR A 12 20.10 3.51 -13.73
CA TYR A 12 18.94 4.20 -14.29
C TYR A 12 19.06 4.24 -15.83
N ILE A 13 18.06 3.65 -16.48
CA ILE A 13 17.89 3.73 -17.93
C ILE A 13 16.69 4.65 -18.22
N PRO A 14 16.87 5.77 -18.94
CA PRO A 14 15.76 6.63 -19.35
C PRO A 14 14.68 5.84 -20.08
N TYR A 15 13.42 6.23 -19.90
CA TYR A 15 12.30 5.50 -20.52
C TYR A 15 12.44 5.36 -22.04
N SER A 16 12.95 6.39 -22.73
CA SER A 16 13.19 6.40 -24.18
C SER A 16 14.23 5.39 -24.65
N GLU A 17 15.12 4.96 -23.76
CA GLU A 17 16.21 4.03 -24.05
C GLU A 17 15.91 2.60 -23.60
N ARG A 18 14.76 2.38 -22.93
CA ARG A 18 14.37 1.06 -22.45
C ARG A 18 13.90 0.18 -23.60
N THR A 19 14.56 -0.95 -23.76
CA THR A 19 14.20 -2.01 -24.70
C THR A 19 13.74 -3.24 -23.93
N GLY A 20 12.86 -4.04 -24.51
CA GLY A 20 12.34 -5.26 -23.90
C GLY A 20 10.85 -5.18 -23.53
N GLU A 21 10.36 -6.22 -22.88
CA GLU A 21 8.98 -6.30 -22.46
C GLU A 21 8.64 -5.26 -21.40
N LYS A 22 7.51 -4.62 -21.55
CA LYS A 22 6.97 -3.69 -20.56
C LYS A 22 6.26 -4.46 -19.48
N SER A 23 6.39 -4.00 -18.24
CA SER A 23 5.61 -4.56 -17.12
C SER A 23 4.12 -4.41 -17.39
N VAL A 24 3.37 -5.45 -17.06
CA VAL A 24 1.91 -5.43 -17.12
C VAL A 24 1.38 -4.60 -15.96
N VAL A 25 0.44 -3.70 -16.25
CA VAL A 25 -0.28 -2.92 -15.25
C VAL A 25 -1.77 -3.28 -15.36
N TYR A 26 -2.34 -3.69 -14.24
CA TYR A 26 -3.78 -3.97 -14.16
C TYR A 26 -4.51 -2.74 -13.62
N PHE A 27 -5.62 -2.41 -14.26
CA PHE A 27 -6.45 -1.26 -13.92
C PHE A 27 -7.92 -1.65 -13.83
N THR A 28 -8.64 -1.09 -12.88
CA THR A 28 -10.10 -1.22 -12.78
C THR A 28 -10.76 0.12 -12.54
N ARG A 29 -11.97 0.29 -13.05
CA ARG A 29 -12.88 1.40 -12.72
C ARG A 29 -13.91 1.00 -11.66
N ASP A 30 -13.89 -0.27 -11.26
CA ASP A 30 -14.76 -0.79 -10.21
C ASP A 30 -14.18 -0.39 -8.85
N LEU A 31 -14.68 0.72 -8.30
CA LEU A 31 -14.29 1.25 -6.99
C LEU A 31 -15.11 0.60 -5.89
N SER A 32 -14.85 -0.69 -5.67
CA SER A 32 -15.53 -1.53 -4.69
C SER A 32 -14.57 -2.55 -4.08
N ALA A 33 -15.03 -3.28 -3.05
CA ALA A 33 -14.28 -4.40 -2.48
C ALA A 33 -13.99 -5.48 -3.52
N GLU A 34 -14.96 -5.76 -4.41
CA GLU A 34 -14.82 -6.70 -5.50
C GLU A 34 -13.79 -6.21 -6.54
N GLY A 35 -13.78 -4.92 -6.85
CA GLY A 35 -12.79 -4.32 -7.74
C GLY A 35 -11.37 -4.46 -7.20
N LEU A 36 -11.17 -4.22 -5.90
CA LEU A 36 -9.90 -4.43 -5.22
C LEU A 36 -9.47 -5.91 -5.28
N LYS A 37 -10.40 -6.83 -4.99
CA LYS A 37 -10.16 -8.26 -5.09
C LYS A 37 -9.75 -8.69 -6.50
N LYS A 38 -10.43 -8.19 -7.54
CA LYS A 38 -10.08 -8.50 -8.95
C LYS A 38 -8.65 -8.09 -9.30
N ILE A 39 -8.18 -6.95 -8.79
CA ILE A 39 -6.78 -6.52 -8.99
C ILE A 39 -5.84 -7.43 -8.21
N TYR A 40 -6.15 -7.74 -6.96
CA TYR A 40 -5.37 -8.68 -6.15
C TYR A 40 -5.23 -10.05 -6.83
N ASP A 41 -6.31 -10.60 -7.38
CA ASP A 41 -6.30 -11.90 -8.08
C ASP A 41 -5.33 -11.94 -9.28
N ARG A 42 -4.98 -10.78 -9.85
CA ARG A 42 -4.02 -10.67 -10.96
C ARG A 42 -2.57 -10.67 -10.54
N VAL A 43 -2.29 -10.40 -9.27
CA VAL A 43 -0.91 -10.21 -8.79
C VAL A 43 -0.51 -11.21 -7.70
N LYS A 44 -1.45 -11.95 -7.15
CA LYS A 44 -1.25 -12.82 -5.98
C LYS A 44 -0.36 -14.05 -6.21
N GLU A 45 -0.18 -14.48 -7.45
CA GLU A 45 0.50 -15.74 -7.78
C GLU A 45 1.95 -15.82 -7.25
N ASN A 46 2.60 -14.68 -7.07
CA ASN A 46 3.97 -14.60 -6.58
C ASN A 46 4.07 -14.27 -5.07
N MET A 47 2.94 -14.24 -4.36
CA MET A 47 2.90 -13.92 -2.94
C MET A 47 3.00 -15.21 -2.12
N THR A 48 4.05 -15.35 -1.31
CA THR A 48 4.30 -16.51 -0.44
C THR A 48 4.78 -16.09 0.93
N GLY A 49 4.62 -16.96 1.93
CA GLY A 49 5.06 -16.71 3.30
C GLY A 49 4.17 -15.70 4.05
N LYS A 50 4.75 -14.98 4.99
CA LYS A 50 4.02 -13.94 5.72
C LYS A 50 3.75 -12.74 4.84
N ILE A 51 2.50 -12.34 4.75
CA ILE A 51 2.07 -11.21 3.92
C ILE A 51 1.92 -9.96 4.77
N GLY A 52 2.65 -8.92 4.40
CA GLY A 52 2.46 -7.56 4.92
C GLY A 52 1.77 -6.69 3.87
N ILE A 53 0.64 -6.09 4.22
CA ILE A 53 -0.06 -5.16 3.35
C ILE A 53 0.41 -3.76 3.67
N LYS A 54 1.28 -3.17 2.83
CA LYS A 54 1.67 -1.78 2.97
C LYS A 54 0.49 -0.89 2.58
N LEU A 55 0.08 -0.08 3.51
CA LEU A 55 -1.11 0.73 3.38
C LEU A 55 -0.88 2.13 3.94
N HIS A 56 -1.38 3.16 3.24
CA HIS A 56 -1.50 4.49 3.81
C HIS A 56 -2.67 4.53 4.80
N THR A 57 -2.35 4.50 6.09
CA THR A 57 -3.36 4.47 7.16
C THR A 57 -3.98 5.83 7.46
N GLY A 58 -3.40 6.90 6.92
CA GLY A 58 -3.92 8.26 6.99
C GLY A 58 -3.52 9.04 8.24
N GLU A 59 -3.62 10.35 8.15
CA GLU A 59 -3.56 11.24 9.30
C GLU A 59 -4.85 11.10 10.16
N PRO A 60 -4.84 11.51 11.45
CA PRO A 60 -6.05 11.47 12.28
C PRO A 60 -7.19 12.23 11.60
N HIS A 61 -8.31 11.55 11.37
CA HIS A 61 -9.46 12.08 10.63
C HIS A 61 -9.15 12.58 9.20
N GLY A 62 -8.00 12.19 8.66
CA GLY A 62 -7.54 12.66 7.36
C GLY A 62 -8.40 12.15 6.20
N PRO A 63 -8.49 12.94 5.12
CA PRO A 63 -9.06 12.47 3.86
C PRO A 63 -8.09 11.54 3.13
N ASN A 64 -8.50 11.03 1.97
CA ASN A 64 -7.66 10.26 1.04
C ASN A 64 -7.19 8.90 1.59
N ILE A 65 -7.97 8.32 2.48
CA ILE A 65 -7.75 6.94 2.96
C ILE A 65 -8.57 6.00 2.08
N ILE A 66 -7.98 4.87 1.67
CA ILE A 66 -8.75 3.83 1.00
C ILE A 66 -9.90 3.38 1.91
N PRO A 67 -11.12 3.14 1.38
CA PRO A 67 -12.23 2.69 2.20
C PRO A 67 -11.87 1.42 2.99
N ARG A 68 -11.93 1.50 4.32
CA ARG A 68 -11.60 0.39 5.21
C ARG A 68 -12.35 -0.90 4.91
N PRO A 69 -13.67 -0.87 4.60
CA PRO A 69 -14.40 -2.10 4.27
C PRO A 69 -13.81 -2.87 3.08
N TRP A 70 -13.16 -2.20 2.12
CA TRP A 70 -12.54 -2.89 0.98
C TRP A 70 -11.32 -3.70 1.42
N VAL A 71 -10.48 -3.09 2.26
CA VAL A 71 -9.28 -3.74 2.81
C VAL A 71 -9.68 -4.86 3.78
N GLU A 72 -10.64 -4.60 4.65
CA GLU A 72 -11.19 -5.59 5.59
C GLU A 72 -11.74 -6.82 4.86
N ASN A 73 -12.51 -6.61 3.79
CA ASN A 73 -13.03 -7.69 2.96
C ASN A 73 -11.89 -8.51 2.34
N LEU A 74 -10.88 -7.85 1.75
CA LEU A 74 -9.74 -8.54 1.15
C LEU A 74 -8.98 -9.39 2.18
N ILE A 75 -8.74 -8.84 3.36
CA ILE A 75 -8.06 -9.57 4.44
C ILE A 75 -8.89 -10.78 4.86
N LYS A 76 -10.17 -10.58 5.16
CA LYS A 76 -11.04 -11.66 5.65
C LYS A 76 -11.24 -12.79 4.64
N THR A 77 -11.28 -12.47 3.35
CA THR A 77 -11.59 -13.47 2.31
C THR A 77 -10.36 -14.10 1.67
N GLU A 78 -9.27 -13.37 1.54
CA GLU A 78 -8.10 -13.81 0.77
C GLU A 78 -6.82 -13.92 1.60
N LEU A 79 -6.66 -13.10 2.65
CA LEU A 79 -5.42 -12.93 3.39
C LEU A 79 -5.64 -12.93 4.93
N PRO A 80 -6.29 -13.96 5.50
CA PRO A 80 -6.66 -13.92 6.92
C PRO A 80 -5.47 -13.84 7.89
N GLU A 81 -4.28 -14.23 7.44
CA GLU A 81 -3.05 -14.17 8.23
C GLU A 81 -2.18 -12.92 7.94
N ALA A 82 -2.67 -12.01 7.09
CA ALA A 82 -1.91 -10.82 6.76
C ALA A 82 -1.98 -9.77 7.86
N SER A 83 -0.90 -8.98 7.97
CA SER A 83 -0.85 -7.81 8.83
C SER A 83 -0.78 -6.54 7.99
N ILE A 84 -1.43 -5.46 8.44
CA ILE A 84 -1.22 -4.13 7.87
C ILE A 84 0.10 -3.59 8.40
N VAL A 85 0.93 -3.07 7.51
CA VAL A 85 2.23 -2.48 7.86
C VAL A 85 2.32 -1.04 7.35
N GLU A 86 2.76 -0.15 8.21
CA GLU A 86 3.00 1.25 7.89
C GLU A 86 4.18 1.79 8.69
N THR A 87 4.85 2.79 8.18
CA THR A 87 5.94 3.48 8.86
C THR A 87 5.42 4.70 9.61
N ASN A 88 6.13 5.09 10.67
CA ASN A 88 5.93 6.41 11.25
C ASN A 88 6.36 7.48 10.24
N THR A 89 5.84 8.70 10.40
CA THR A 89 6.24 9.82 9.55
C THR A 89 7.54 10.44 10.07
N TYR A 90 8.32 11.02 9.16
CA TYR A 90 9.51 11.76 9.50
C TYR A 90 9.19 13.20 9.97
N TYR A 91 8.05 13.73 9.59
CA TYR A 91 7.55 15.03 10.05
C TYR A 91 6.70 14.89 11.30
N ASP A 92 6.64 15.96 12.08
CA ASP A 92 5.87 16.03 13.32
C ASP A 92 4.36 15.98 13.04
N GLY A 93 3.63 15.20 13.85
CA GLY A 93 2.18 15.00 13.66
C GLY A 93 1.67 13.75 14.35
N GLY A 94 0.44 13.35 14.02
CA GLY A 94 -0.26 12.22 14.64
C GLY A 94 0.34 10.84 14.39
N ARG A 95 1.38 10.74 13.57
CA ARG A 95 2.08 9.48 13.24
C ARG A 95 3.60 9.57 13.44
N TYR A 96 4.08 10.60 14.13
CA TYR A 96 5.51 10.82 14.31
C TYR A 96 6.16 9.76 15.24
N THR A 97 5.50 9.42 16.33
CA THR A 97 5.93 8.33 17.23
C THR A 97 5.02 7.12 17.09
N THR A 98 5.52 5.93 17.45
CA THR A 98 4.70 4.71 17.42
C THR A 98 3.46 4.84 18.30
N ALA A 99 3.56 5.46 19.47
CA ALA A 99 2.41 5.68 20.35
C ALA A 99 1.33 6.56 19.69
N GLN A 100 1.73 7.67 19.08
CA GLN A 100 0.83 8.55 18.34
C GLN A 100 0.21 7.83 17.14
N HIS A 101 1.03 7.06 16.42
CA HIS A 101 0.55 6.32 15.25
C HIS A 101 -0.50 5.27 15.65
N LEU A 102 -0.30 4.54 16.73
CA LEU A 102 -1.29 3.57 17.24
C LEU A 102 -2.62 4.25 17.61
N GLU A 103 -2.60 5.43 18.21
CA GLU A 103 -3.83 6.18 18.47
C GLU A 103 -4.50 6.67 17.18
N THR A 104 -3.72 7.08 16.19
CA THR A 104 -4.23 7.44 14.86
C THR A 104 -4.87 6.25 14.17
N LEU A 105 -4.29 5.05 14.25
CA LEU A 105 -4.89 3.82 13.72
C LEU A 105 -6.27 3.55 14.34
N LYS A 106 -6.40 3.71 15.66
CA LYS A 106 -7.70 3.57 16.33
C LYS A 106 -8.70 4.63 15.87
N THR A 107 -8.28 5.89 15.83
CA THR A 107 -9.09 7.02 15.35
C THR A 107 -9.62 6.78 13.94
N ASN A 108 -8.79 6.25 13.06
CA ASN A 108 -9.14 5.97 11.68
C ASN A 108 -9.81 4.60 11.47
N GLY A 109 -9.95 3.78 12.55
CA GLY A 109 -10.66 2.51 12.52
C GLY A 109 -9.89 1.33 11.89
N TRP A 110 -8.56 1.38 11.91
CA TRP A 110 -7.69 0.28 11.44
C TRP A 110 -7.42 -0.73 12.55
N THR A 111 -8.46 -1.31 13.13
CA THR A 111 -8.37 -2.19 14.31
C THR A 111 -8.85 -3.62 14.05
N PHE A 112 -9.15 -3.97 12.81
CA PHE A 112 -9.72 -5.27 12.42
C PHE A 112 -8.65 -6.30 12.01
N CYS A 113 -7.37 -5.94 12.07
CA CYS A 113 -6.26 -6.80 11.69
C CYS A 113 -5.09 -6.56 12.65
N PRO A 114 -4.31 -7.60 13.01
CA PRO A 114 -3.13 -7.46 13.86
C PRO A 114 -2.02 -6.63 13.21
#